data_2f6db1a4c7e07f261c1fa54e85a86c1d
#
_entry.id   2f6db1a4c7e07f261c1fa54e85a86c1d
#
_cell.length_a   1.000
_cell.length_b   1.000
_cell.length_c   1.000
_cell.angle_alpha   90.00
_cell.angle_beta   90.00
_cell.angle_gamma   90.00
#
_symmetry.space_group_name_H-M   'P 1'
#
loop_
_entity.id
_entity.type
_entity.pdbx_description
1 polymer ?
#
loop_
_entity_poly.entity_id
_entity_poly.type
_entity_poly.pdbx_seq_one_letter_code
_entity_poly.pdbx_strand_id
1 'polypeptide(L)'
;MKLQATAAVLTALTLSPAFAAPETYALDASHTYPRFSYSHFGFSKQLSRFNKTSGTVVLDKAAKTGSVDVTIDMKSVDTGSDLFDQHIQGADFLDTANHPTATFKSTRVKFDGDKPASVEGNLTIKGITKPVTLTVTSFLAKPHPILKKDAVGAN
;
A
#
# COMPACT_ATOMS: atom_id res chain seq x y z
N MET A 1 -5.07 20.53 -74.49
CA MET A 1 -4.58 19.57 -73.47
C MET A 1 -4.56 20.27 -72.11
N LYS A 2 -5.50 19.95 -71.25
CA LYS A 2 -5.51 20.48 -69.84
C LYS A 2 -4.99 19.40 -68.93
N LEU A 3 -3.82 19.61 -68.31
CA LEU A 3 -3.29 18.77 -67.23
C LEU A 3 -4.03 19.06 -65.93
N GLN A 4 -4.70 18.08 -65.39
CA GLN A 4 -5.24 18.13 -64.01
C GLN A 4 -4.18 17.51 -63.07
N ALA A 5 -3.68 18.32 -62.13
CA ALA A 5 -2.80 17.88 -61.09
C ALA A 5 -3.67 17.41 -59.89
N THR A 6 -3.66 16.12 -59.59
CA THR A 6 -4.32 15.54 -58.43
C THR A 6 -3.38 15.66 -57.23
N ALA A 7 -3.70 16.50 -56.26
CA ALA A 7 -2.96 16.59 -54.98
C ALA A 7 -3.42 15.47 -54.06
N ALA A 8 -2.49 14.55 -53.70
CA ALA A 8 -2.75 13.53 -52.71
C ALA A 8 -2.47 14.14 -51.29
N VAL A 9 -3.52 14.24 -50.52
CA VAL A 9 -3.40 14.64 -49.09
C VAL A 9 -3.02 13.42 -48.28
N LEU A 10 -1.78 13.40 -47.80
CA LEU A 10 -1.29 12.38 -46.83
C LEU A 10 -1.75 12.77 -45.43
N THR A 11 -2.77 12.11 -44.90
CA THR A 11 -3.22 12.27 -43.50
C THR A 11 -2.31 11.44 -42.62
N ALA A 12 -1.39 12.08 -41.88
CA ALA A 12 -0.57 11.43 -40.90
C ALA A 12 -1.42 11.13 -39.65
N LEU A 13 -1.78 9.85 -39.44
CA LEU A 13 -2.35 9.40 -38.17
C LEU A 13 -1.25 9.48 -37.07
N THR A 14 -1.37 10.44 -36.17
CA THR A 14 -0.58 10.48 -34.95
C THR A 14 -1.12 9.43 -33.98
N LEU A 15 -0.46 8.29 -33.89
CA LEU A 15 -0.68 7.31 -32.82
C LEU A 15 -0.20 7.94 -31.50
N SER A 16 -1.14 8.42 -30.68
CA SER A 16 -0.86 8.78 -29.31
C SER A 16 -0.51 7.51 -28.53
N PRO A 17 0.60 7.47 -27.77
CA PRO A 17 0.87 6.31 -26.92
C PRO A 17 -0.26 6.16 -25.91
N ALA A 18 -0.92 5.02 -25.91
CA ALA A 18 -1.89 4.65 -24.89
C ALA A 18 -1.08 4.35 -23.60
N PHE A 19 -0.98 5.31 -22.69
CA PHE A 19 -0.49 5.04 -21.34
C PHE A 19 -1.54 4.17 -20.64
N ALA A 20 -1.09 3.05 -20.08
CA ALA A 20 -1.95 2.24 -19.23
C ALA A 20 -2.41 3.11 -18.03
N ALA A 21 -3.70 3.11 -17.75
CA ALA A 21 -4.24 3.88 -16.63
C ALA A 21 -3.76 3.30 -15.29
N PRO A 22 -3.65 4.13 -14.23
CA PRO A 22 -3.35 3.64 -12.90
C PRO A 22 -4.35 2.56 -12.46
N GLU A 23 -3.86 1.48 -11.91
CA GLU A 23 -4.66 0.38 -11.39
C GLU A 23 -4.87 0.54 -9.88
N THR A 24 -6.11 0.30 -9.41
CA THR A 24 -6.46 0.36 -7.99
C THR A 24 -6.68 -1.04 -7.44
N TYR A 25 -5.97 -1.37 -6.37
CA TYR A 25 -6.05 -2.63 -5.66
C TYR A 25 -6.61 -2.40 -4.25
N ALA A 26 -7.65 -3.14 -3.87
CA ALA A 26 -8.10 -3.20 -2.49
C ALA A 26 -7.18 -4.16 -1.70
N LEU A 27 -6.88 -3.81 -0.46
CA LEU A 27 -6.14 -4.71 0.44
C LEU A 27 -6.97 -5.96 0.74
N ASP A 28 -6.33 -7.11 0.66
CA ASP A 28 -6.88 -8.38 1.15
C ASP A 28 -6.68 -8.45 2.67
N ALA A 29 -7.73 -8.18 3.42
CA ALA A 29 -7.68 -8.17 4.87
C ALA A 29 -7.31 -9.53 5.48
N SER A 30 -7.53 -10.63 4.75
CA SER A 30 -7.21 -11.98 5.21
C SER A 30 -5.72 -12.35 5.06
N HIS A 31 -4.95 -11.52 4.32
CA HIS A 31 -3.52 -11.74 4.07
C HIS A 31 -2.67 -10.48 4.31
N THR A 32 -3.24 -9.44 4.92
CA THR A 32 -2.51 -8.19 5.19
C THR A 32 -2.48 -7.92 6.69
N TYR A 33 -1.31 -8.16 7.31
CA TYR A 33 -1.13 -8.06 8.76
C TYR A 33 0.01 -7.10 9.09
N PRO A 34 -0.28 -5.85 9.48
CA PRO A 34 0.72 -4.96 10.06
C PRO A 34 1.32 -5.59 11.32
N ARG A 35 2.64 -5.56 11.43
CA ARG A 35 3.38 -6.17 12.54
C ARG A 35 4.20 -5.13 13.27
N PHE A 36 4.39 -5.33 14.56
CA PHE A 36 5.30 -4.54 15.37
C PHE A 36 6.07 -5.45 16.34
N SER A 37 7.20 -4.96 16.81
CA SER A 37 7.99 -5.68 17.78
C SER A 37 8.39 -4.77 18.92
N TYR A 38 8.55 -5.33 20.11
CA TYR A 38 8.98 -4.63 21.31
C TYR A 38 9.92 -5.50 22.14
N SER A 39 10.73 -4.83 22.96
CA SER A 39 11.63 -5.51 23.89
C SER A 39 10.91 -5.79 25.20
N HIS A 40 10.94 -7.03 25.66
CA HIS A 40 10.48 -7.41 26.99
C HIS A 40 11.65 -7.31 27.97
N PHE A 41 11.80 -6.14 28.60
CA PHE A 41 12.86 -5.80 29.56
C PHE A 41 14.30 -6.09 29.09
N GLY A 42 14.53 -6.17 27.79
CA GLY A 42 15.84 -6.52 27.22
C GLY A 42 16.11 -8.03 27.13
N PHE A 43 15.30 -8.88 27.75
CA PHE A 43 15.50 -10.33 27.73
C PHE A 43 15.08 -10.98 26.40
N SER A 44 14.03 -10.47 25.77
CA SER A 44 13.53 -11.04 24.51
C SER A 44 12.87 -9.97 23.66
N LYS A 45 12.77 -10.24 22.36
CA LYS A 45 12.02 -9.44 21.41
C LYS A 45 10.72 -10.15 21.10
N GLN A 46 9.61 -9.52 21.42
CA GLN A 46 8.26 -10.00 21.10
C GLN A 46 7.81 -9.46 19.76
N LEU A 47 7.01 -10.25 19.04
CA LEU A 47 6.43 -9.88 17.77
C LEU A 47 4.91 -10.00 17.88
N SER A 48 4.22 -8.95 17.51
CA SER A 48 2.76 -8.86 17.51
C SER A 48 2.24 -8.33 16.18
N ARG A 49 0.94 -8.42 15.94
CA ARG A 49 0.31 -7.97 14.70
C ARG A 49 -1.07 -7.37 14.96
N PHE A 50 -1.64 -6.82 13.89
CA PHE A 50 -3.06 -6.45 13.83
C PHE A 50 -3.76 -7.36 12.83
N ASN A 51 -4.91 -7.92 13.23
CA ASN A 51 -5.65 -8.90 12.44
C ASN A 51 -6.68 -8.27 11.48
N LYS A 52 -6.93 -6.94 11.60
CA LYS A 52 -7.89 -6.24 10.73
C LYS A 52 -7.23 -5.00 10.13
N THR A 53 -7.10 -5.03 8.81
CA THR A 53 -6.52 -3.95 8.03
C THR A 53 -7.38 -3.74 6.78
N SER A 54 -7.57 -2.51 6.38
CA SER A 54 -8.25 -2.13 5.14
C SER A 54 -7.50 -1.03 4.43
N GLY A 55 -7.79 -0.82 3.17
CA GLY A 55 -7.17 0.24 2.40
C GLY A 55 -7.06 -0.06 0.93
N THR A 56 -6.33 0.81 0.24
CA THR A 56 -6.12 0.73 -1.20
C THR A 56 -4.67 1.02 -1.57
N VAL A 57 -4.24 0.39 -2.65
CA VAL A 57 -2.99 0.69 -3.33
C VAL A 57 -3.33 1.10 -4.75
N VAL A 58 -2.89 2.28 -5.17
CA VAL A 58 -2.94 2.69 -6.58
C VAL A 58 -1.54 2.55 -7.15
N LEU A 59 -1.42 1.95 -8.32
CA LEU A 59 -0.14 1.72 -8.97
C LEU A 59 -0.21 2.06 -10.46
N ASP A 60 0.63 2.98 -10.89
CA ASP A 60 0.91 3.24 -12.29
C ASP A 60 2.33 2.76 -12.61
N LYS A 61 2.40 1.58 -13.23
CA LYS A 61 3.69 0.96 -13.58
C LYS A 61 4.41 1.72 -14.71
N ALA A 62 3.64 2.31 -15.62
CA ALA A 62 4.21 3.04 -16.76
C ALA A 62 4.78 4.40 -16.32
N ALA A 63 4.04 5.14 -15.50
CA ALA A 63 4.50 6.41 -14.94
C ALA A 63 5.44 6.25 -13.75
N LYS A 64 5.61 5.01 -13.20
CA LYS A 64 6.39 4.72 -11.98
C LYS A 64 5.92 5.58 -10.80
N THR A 65 4.61 5.63 -10.62
CA THR A 65 3.96 6.35 -9.52
C THR A 65 2.98 5.44 -8.80
N GLY A 66 2.57 5.84 -7.61
CA GLY A 66 1.57 5.09 -6.85
C GLY A 66 1.20 5.78 -5.55
N SER A 67 0.18 5.25 -4.90
CA SER A 67 -0.21 5.66 -3.56
C SER A 67 -0.66 4.47 -2.74
N VAL A 68 -0.54 4.61 -1.42
CA VAL A 68 -0.95 3.62 -0.43
C VAL A 68 -1.73 4.34 0.65
N ASP A 69 -2.96 3.91 0.88
CA ASP A 69 -3.82 4.39 1.98
C ASP A 69 -4.28 3.18 2.78
N VAL A 70 -3.90 3.13 4.06
CA VAL A 70 -4.15 1.99 4.94
C VAL A 70 -4.79 2.46 6.23
N THR A 71 -5.81 1.73 6.67
CA THR A 71 -6.43 1.86 7.99
C THR A 71 -6.31 0.55 8.74
N ILE A 72 -5.84 0.62 9.97
CA ILE A 72 -5.66 -0.51 10.88
C ILE A 72 -6.66 -0.39 12.03
N ASP A 73 -7.45 -1.42 12.28
CA ASP A 73 -8.29 -1.52 13.48
C ASP A 73 -7.39 -1.84 14.68
N MET A 74 -7.22 -0.88 15.59
CA MET A 74 -6.32 -1.02 16.74
C MET A 74 -6.82 -2.04 17.77
N LYS A 75 -8.14 -2.33 17.80
CA LYS A 75 -8.72 -3.38 18.64
C LYS A 75 -8.40 -4.79 18.15
N SER A 76 -7.91 -4.92 16.91
CA SER A 76 -7.50 -6.19 16.32
C SER A 76 -6.09 -6.62 16.66
N VAL A 77 -5.45 -5.98 17.64
CA VAL A 77 -4.12 -6.36 18.11
C VAL A 77 -4.11 -7.81 18.59
N ASP A 78 -3.05 -8.52 18.23
CA ASP A 78 -2.82 -9.93 18.54
C ASP A 78 -1.36 -10.08 18.95
N THR A 79 -1.14 -10.30 20.23
CA THR A 79 0.17 -10.51 20.84
C THR A 79 0.46 -11.99 21.09
N GLY A 80 -0.51 -12.87 20.82
CA GLY A 80 -0.48 -14.28 21.17
C GLY A 80 -0.93 -14.56 22.61
N SER A 81 -1.43 -13.56 23.33
CA SER A 81 -1.95 -13.70 24.70
C SER A 81 -3.17 -12.81 24.89
N ASP A 82 -4.35 -13.40 25.09
CA ASP A 82 -5.62 -12.66 25.26
C ASP A 82 -5.55 -11.66 26.43
N LEU A 83 -4.84 -12.02 27.51
CA LEU A 83 -4.66 -11.12 28.65
C LEU A 83 -3.82 -9.91 28.28
N PHE A 84 -2.76 -10.11 27.50
CA PHE A 84 -1.90 -9.00 27.08
C PHE A 84 -2.56 -8.18 25.96
N ASP A 85 -3.39 -8.78 25.11
CA ASP A 85 -4.19 -8.07 24.13
C ASP A 85 -5.15 -7.07 24.78
N GLN A 86 -5.79 -7.46 25.88
CA GLN A 86 -6.61 -6.55 26.68
C GLN A 86 -5.77 -5.44 27.33
N HIS A 87 -4.62 -5.80 27.89
CA HIS A 87 -3.74 -4.86 28.57
C HIS A 87 -3.17 -3.78 27.63
N ILE A 88 -2.65 -4.20 26.46
CA ILE A 88 -2.03 -3.27 25.49
C ILE A 88 -3.04 -2.33 24.83
N GLN A 89 -4.35 -2.63 24.86
CA GLN A 89 -5.41 -1.75 24.40
C GLN A 89 -5.72 -0.61 25.38
N GLY A 90 -5.23 -0.68 26.61
CA GLY A 90 -5.45 0.33 27.65
C GLY A 90 -4.87 1.72 27.32
N ALA A 91 -5.28 2.71 28.12
CA ALA A 91 -4.93 4.13 27.92
C ALA A 91 -3.42 4.40 27.95
N ASP A 92 -2.65 3.65 28.75
CA ASP A 92 -1.20 3.79 28.86
C ASP A 92 -0.46 3.31 27.61
N PHE A 93 -1.11 2.50 26.76
CA PHE A 93 -0.52 1.92 25.56
C PHE A 93 -1.21 2.42 24.29
N LEU A 94 -2.04 1.58 23.65
CA LEU A 94 -2.68 1.89 22.38
C LEU A 94 -3.91 2.78 22.52
N ASP A 95 -4.54 2.83 23.70
CA ASP A 95 -5.73 3.63 24.01
C ASP A 95 -6.84 3.46 22.94
N THR A 96 -7.17 2.21 22.65
CA THR A 96 -8.05 1.87 21.54
C THR A 96 -9.49 2.36 21.72
N ALA A 97 -9.88 2.74 22.95
CA ALA A 97 -11.17 3.34 23.25
C ALA A 97 -11.29 4.75 22.65
N ASN A 98 -10.24 5.56 22.76
CA ASN A 98 -10.19 6.93 22.23
C ASN A 98 -9.56 6.98 20.82
N HIS A 99 -8.73 6.00 20.48
CA HIS A 99 -8.01 5.93 19.22
C HIS A 99 -8.22 4.56 18.54
N PRO A 100 -9.44 4.29 18.02
CA PRO A 100 -9.79 2.96 17.50
C PRO A 100 -9.06 2.57 16.22
N THR A 101 -8.45 3.53 15.52
CA THR A 101 -7.74 3.28 14.26
C THR A 101 -6.35 3.92 14.25
N ALA A 102 -5.42 3.25 13.56
CA ALA A 102 -4.22 3.87 13.03
C ALA A 102 -4.31 3.98 11.51
N THR A 103 -3.64 4.98 10.92
CA THR A 103 -3.68 5.18 9.47
C THR A 103 -2.28 5.42 8.92
N PHE A 104 -2.04 4.92 7.71
CA PHE A 104 -0.88 5.28 6.91
C PHE A 104 -1.34 5.85 5.58
N LYS A 105 -0.87 7.05 5.24
CA LYS A 105 -1.13 7.70 3.96
C LYS A 105 0.19 8.05 3.29
N SER A 106 0.43 7.45 2.14
CA SER A 106 1.65 7.74 1.39
C SER A 106 1.67 9.16 0.86
N THR A 107 2.87 9.73 0.82
CA THR A 107 3.16 10.99 0.14
C THR A 107 3.98 10.75 -1.13
N ARG A 108 4.69 9.64 -1.21
CA ARG A 108 5.52 9.27 -2.35
C ARG A 108 5.80 7.78 -2.39
N VAL A 109 5.76 7.20 -3.59
CA VAL A 109 6.31 5.86 -3.88
C VAL A 109 7.56 6.03 -4.72
N LYS A 110 8.68 5.44 -4.29
CA LYS A 110 9.94 5.41 -5.02
C LYS A 110 10.10 4.06 -5.70
N PHE A 111 10.55 4.07 -6.93
CA PHE A 111 10.81 2.89 -7.74
C PHE A 111 12.32 2.68 -7.91
N ASP A 112 12.70 1.41 -7.97
CA ASP A 112 13.98 0.94 -8.46
C ASP A 112 13.72 0.06 -9.69
N GLY A 113 14.14 0.54 -10.87
CA GLY A 113 13.70 -0.04 -12.13
C GLY A 113 12.18 0.01 -12.28
N ASP A 114 11.55 -1.16 -12.38
CA ASP A 114 10.10 -1.30 -12.56
C ASP A 114 9.36 -1.76 -11.29
N LYS A 115 10.05 -1.77 -10.15
CA LYS A 115 9.48 -2.21 -8.89
C LYS A 115 9.47 -1.09 -7.85
N PRO A 116 8.40 -0.94 -7.04
CA PRO A 116 8.45 -0.07 -5.89
C PRO A 116 9.53 -0.55 -4.91
N ALA A 117 10.37 0.38 -4.46
CA ALA A 117 11.47 0.13 -3.53
C ALA A 117 11.19 0.70 -2.14
N SER A 118 10.47 1.82 -2.06
CA SER A 118 10.05 2.39 -0.79
C SER A 118 8.79 3.24 -0.93
N VAL A 119 8.07 3.37 0.18
CA VAL A 119 6.87 4.20 0.30
C VAL A 119 7.08 5.18 1.45
N GLU A 120 7.19 6.46 1.14
CA GLU A 120 7.21 7.56 2.12
C GLU A 120 5.77 7.95 2.43
N GLY A 121 5.47 8.25 3.69
CA GLY A 121 4.11 8.62 4.08
C GLY A 121 4.01 9.07 5.52
N ASN A 122 2.80 9.37 5.93
CA ASN A 122 2.44 9.80 7.27
C ASN A 122 1.73 8.65 8.00
N LEU A 123 2.32 8.21 9.10
CA LEU A 123 1.72 7.23 10.01
C LEU A 123 1.10 7.96 11.20
N THR A 124 -0.19 7.74 11.41
CA THR A 124 -0.92 8.28 12.57
C THR A 124 -1.26 7.14 13.51
N ILE A 125 -0.79 7.21 14.74
CA ILE A 125 -1.10 6.28 15.83
C ILE A 125 -1.43 7.12 17.07
N LYS A 126 -2.52 6.77 17.77
CA LYS A 126 -2.94 7.46 19.01
C LYS A 126 -3.02 8.99 18.82
N GLY A 127 -3.55 9.43 17.67
CA GLY A 127 -3.69 10.86 17.31
C GLY A 127 -2.38 11.56 16.93
N ILE A 128 -1.24 10.88 17.02
CA ILE A 128 0.08 11.46 16.70
C ILE A 128 0.50 11.03 15.30
N THR A 129 0.76 12.01 14.45
CA THR A 129 1.21 11.78 13.07
C THR A 129 2.71 12.01 12.95
N LYS A 130 3.42 11.04 12.35
CA LYS A 130 4.84 11.14 12.04
C LYS A 130 5.14 10.69 10.61
N PRO A 131 6.09 11.34 9.91
CA PRO A 131 6.57 10.82 8.64
C PRO A 131 7.35 9.53 8.86
N VAL A 132 7.09 8.53 8.02
CA VAL A 132 7.81 7.26 8.01
C VAL A 132 8.11 6.83 6.59
N THR A 133 9.13 6.00 6.41
CA THR A 133 9.45 5.35 5.15
C THR A 133 9.33 3.84 5.34
N LEU A 134 8.48 3.21 4.54
CA LEU A 134 8.38 1.77 4.44
C LEU A 134 9.31 1.29 3.33
N THR A 135 10.23 0.39 3.64
CA THR A 135 11.09 -0.26 2.64
C THR A 135 10.34 -1.46 2.06
N VAL A 136 10.27 -1.54 0.74
CA VAL A 136 9.68 -2.70 0.06
C VAL A 136 10.76 -3.76 -0.12
N THR A 137 10.69 -4.83 0.65
CA THR A 137 11.69 -5.92 0.64
C THR A 137 11.37 -6.98 -0.40
N SER A 138 10.11 -7.10 -0.81
CA SER A 138 9.68 -7.92 -1.93
C SER A 138 8.47 -7.31 -2.63
N PHE A 139 8.37 -7.49 -3.94
CA PHE A 139 7.23 -7.06 -4.74
C PHE A 139 6.96 -8.06 -5.86
N LEU A 140 5.68 -8.42 -6.03
CA LEU A 140 5.23 -9.26 -7.12
C LEU A 140 3.88 -8.75 -7.65
N ALA A 141 3.78 -8.59 -8.96
CA ALA A 141 2.54 -8.28 -9.65
C ALA A 141 2.31 -9.33 -10.74
N LYS A 142 1.19 -10.05 -10.67
CA LYS A 142 0.79 -11.06 -11.65
C LYS A 142 -0.69 -11.38 -11.56
N PRO A 143 -1.30 -12.05 -12.57
CA PRO A 143 -2.65 -12.57 -12.47
C PRO A 143 -2.78 -13.54 -11.29
N HIS A 144 -3.83 -13.34 -10.48
CA HIS A 144 -4.14 -14.24 -9.37
C HIS A 144 -4.62 -15.59 -9.91
N PRO A 145 -4.06 -16.72 -9.43
CA PRO A 145 -4.33 -18.03 -10.04
C PRO A 145 -5.80 -18.46 -9.96
N ILE A 146 -6.50 -18.04 -8.91
CA ILE A 146 -7.92 -18.39 -8.68
C ILE A 146 -8.85 -17.31 -9.21
N LEU A 147 -8.62 -16.04 -8.85
CA LEU A 147 -9.53 -14.94 -9.17
C LEU A 147 -9.45 -14.45 -10.61
N LYS A 148 -8.42 -14.86 -11.37
CA LYS A 148 -8.18 -14.46 -12.77
C LYS A 148 -8.11 -12.93 -12.99
N LYS A 149 -7.79 -12.19 -11.93
CA LYS A 149 -7.58 -10.74 -11.92
C LYS A 149 -6.14 -10.45 -11.52
N ASP A 150 -5.63 -9.29 -11.93
CA ASP A 150 -4.31 -8.86 -11.50
C ASP A 150 -4.29 -8.63 -9.98
N ALA A 151 -3.21 -9.09 -9.38
CA ALA A 151 -2.96 -8.95 -7.96
C ALA A 151 -1.51 -8.48 -7.73
N VAL A 152 -1.32 -7.70 -6.67
CA VAL A 152 0.00 -7.26 -6.21
C VAL A 152 0.24 -7.73 -4.78
N GLY A 153 1.47 -8.17 -4.52
CA GLY A 153 1.95 -8.48 -3.18
C GLY A 153 3.24 -7.75 -2.91
N ALA A 154 3.37 -7.21 -1.69
CA ALA A 154 4.57 -6.53 -1.22
C ALA A 154 4.82 -6.82 0.26
N ASN A 155 6.09 -6.86 0.67
CA ASN A 155 6.52 -6.91 2.07
C ASN A 155 7.52 -5.79 2.34
#